data_0f14b047e0e1e89e074e78d523e7a592
#
_entry.id   0f14b047e0e1e89e074e78d523e7a592
#
_cell.length_a   1.000
_cell.length_b   1.000
_cell.length_c   1.000
_cell.angle_alpha   90.00
_cell.angle_beta   90.00
_cell.angle_gamma   90.00
#
_symmetry.space_group_name_H-M   'P 1'
#
loop_
_entity.id
_entity.type
_entity.pdbx_description
1 polymer ?
#
loop_
_entity_poly.entity_id
_entity_poly.type
_entity_poly.pdbx_seq_one_letter_code
_entity_poly.pdbx_strand_id
1 'polypeptide(L)'
;MPTTRFTVHTSLSPSEAMALLTDFSPDRARRWPNVDEAHFKVHDLGPDWAEVTEGNALGWERERYAWDVTAGTIAIDTLDSNLWGPRSGWRYQLTPAAGGTDVQVTLTRVPKSFRGKLVGAFIPIAGAHTLGRQLQSLLRKAETQ
;
A
#
# COMPACT_ATOMS: atom_id res chain seq x y z
N MET A 1 -10.37 -4.28 -15.87
CA MET A 1 -9.11 -4.12 -15.13
C MET A 1 -9.17 -4.94 -13.86
N PRO A 2 -8.13 -5.74 -13.56
CA PRO A 2 -8.13 -6.52 -12.33
C PRO A 2 -8.21 -5.61 -11.11
N THR A 3 -9.23 -5.81 -10.31
CA THR A 3 -9.45 -5.05 -9.07
C THR A 3 -9.63 -6.04 -7.93
N THR A 4 -8.91 -5.82 -6.84
CA THR A 4 -8.97 -6.64 -5.64
C THR A 4 -9.33 -5.75 -4.46
N ARG A 5 -10.25 -6.22 -3.61
CA ARG A 5 -10.66 -5.51 -2.39
C ARG A 5 -10.49 -6.41 -1.19
N PHE A 6 -10.00 -5.82 -0.11
CA PHE A 6 -9.92 -6.52 1.17
C PHE A 6 -10.01 -5.52 2.33
N THR A 7 -10.33 -6.03 3.51
CA THR A 7 -10.40 -5.22 4.73
C THR A 7 -9.56 -5.88 5.81
N VAL A 8 -8.80 -5.07 6.54
CA VAL A 8 -7.98 -5.51 7.67
C VAL A 8 -8.38 -4.68 8.89
N HIS A 9 -8.58 -5.34 10.03
CA HIS A 9 -8.84 -4.66 11.30
C HIS A 9 -7.55 -4.50 12.09
N THR A 10 -7.39 -3.35 12.75
CA THR A 10 -6.27 -3.07 13.65
C THR A 10 -6.78 -2.42 14.93
N SER A 11 -6.08 -2.63 16.04
CA SER A 11 -6.34 -1.95 17.30
C SER A 11 -5.84 -0.51 17.32
N LEU A 12 -5.05 -0.10 16.33
CA LEU A 12 -4.60 1.29 16.20
C LEU A 12 -5.80 2.20 15.93
N SER A 13 -5.75 3.42 16.47
CA SER A 13 -6.74 4.45 16.10
C SER A 13 -6.59 4.84 14.63
N PRO A 14 -7.60 5.46 14.00
CA PRO A 14 -7.47 5.94 12.62
C PRO A 14 -6.26 6.86 12.42
N SER A 15 -5.97 7.75 13.36
CA SER A 15 -4.82 8.64 13.24
C SER A 15 -3.49 7.91 13.37
N GLU A 16 -3.39 6.92 14.25
CA GLU A 16 -2.20 6.09 14.39
C GLU A 16 -1.96 5.23 13.14
N ALA A 17 -3.03 4.63 12.60
CA ALA A 17 -2.95 3.84 11.37
C ALA A 17 -2.55 4.73 10.18
N MET A 18 -3.13 5.92 10.07
CA MET A 18 -2.79 6.89 9.02
C MET A 18 -1.31 7.28 9.12
N ALA A 19 -0.83 7.61 10.31
CA ALA A 19 0.56 7.99 10.52
C ALA A 19 1.53 6.87 10.12
N LEU A 20 1.19 5.62 10.42
CA LEU A 20 2.00 4.46 10.05
C LEU A 20 2.03 4.25 8.53
N LEU A 21 0.88 4.31 7.88
CA LEU A 21 0.76 4.07 6.44
C LEU A 21 1.40 5.18 5.59
N THR A 22 1.51 6.38 6.15
CA THR A 22 2.12 7.54 5.48
C THR A 22 3.48 7.92 6.05
N ASP A 23 4.12 7.01 6.78
CA ASP A 23 5.47 7.19 7.27
C ASP A 23 6.47 6.76 6.19
N PHE A 24 7.15 7.75 5.61
CA PHE A 24 8.17 7.55 4.56
C PHE A 24 9.60 7.70 5.09
N SER A 25 9.80 7.54 6.40
CA SER A 25 11.13 7.48 6.99
C SER A 25 11.90 6.23 6.54
N PRO A 26 13.23 6.16 6.76
CA PRO A 26 14.01 4.97 6.40
C PRO A 26 13.51 3.66 7.00
N ASP A 27 12.76 3.72 8.11
CA ASP A 27 12.19 2.53 8.74
C ASP A 27 11.12 1.83 7.89
N ARG A 28 10.57 2.52 6.88
CA ARG A 28 9.52 1.95 6.03
C ARG A 28 9.94 0.65 5.37
N ALA A 29 11.16 0.58 4.84
CA ALA A 29 11.67 -0.64 4.21
C ALA A 29 11.85 -1.80 5.19
N ARG A 30 12.01 -1.50 6.48
CA ARG A 30 12.12 -2.53 7.53
C ARG A 30 10.74 -3.01 7.98
N ARG A 31 9.73 -2.16 7.91
CA ARG A 31 8.37 -2.45 8.39
C ARG A 31 7.54 -3.20 7.37
N TRP A 32 7.63 -2.82 6.10
CA TRP A 32 6.86 -3.44 5.04
C TRP A 32 7.53 -4.72 4.53
N PRO A 33 6.85 -5.88 4.57
CA PRO A 33 7.47 -7.15 4.19
C PRO A 33 7.89 -7.22 2.72
N ASN A 34 7.22 -6.46 1.85
CA ASN A 34 7.46 -6.48 0.41
C ASN A 34 8.30 -5.32 -0.11
N VAL A 35 8.90 -4.54 0.79
CA VAL A 35 9.77 -3.40 0.44
C VAL A 35 11.16 -3.66 0.98
N ASP A 36 12.19 -3.58 0.14
CA ASP A 36 13.57 -3.65 0.57
C ASP A 36 14.26 -2.29 0.44
N GLU A 37 15.39 -2.13 1.14
CA GLU A 37 16.11 -0.86 1.19
C GLU A 37 16.67 -0.44 -0.19
N ALA A 38 17.04 -1.40 -1.03
CA ALA A 38 17.59 -1.13 -2.35
C ALA A 38 16.52 -0.59 -3.32
N HIS A 39 15.24 -0.85 -3.03
CA HIS A 39 14.11 -0.44 -3.86
C HIS A 39 13.18 0.54 -3.14
N PHE A 40 13.70 1.26 -2.16
CA PHE A 40 12.95 2.31 -1.46
C PHE A 40 13.66 3.65 -1.61
N LYS A 41 12.97 4.62 -2.23
CA LYS A 41 13.48 5.98 -2.39
C LYS A 41 12.35 6.99 -2.31
N VAL A 42 12.53 8.03 -1.50
CA VAL A 42 11.64 9.18 -1.47
C VAL A 42 12.16 10.21 -2.47
N HIS A 43 11.36 10.51 -3.50
CA HIS A 43 11.70 11.49 -4.52
C HIS A 43 11.29 12.90 -4.11
N ASP A 44 10.12 13.00 -3.47
CA ASP A 44 9.59 14.27 -2.98
C ASP A 44 8.56 14.00 -1.89
N LEU A 45 8.35 14.95 -0.99
CA LEU A 45 7.51 14.77 0.18
C LEU A 45 6.87 16.11 0.56
N GLY A 46 5.55 16.11 0.71
CA GLY A 46 4.77 17.23 1.21
C GLY A 46 4.02 16.89 2.49
N PRO A 47 3.19 17.80 3.00
CA PRO A 47 2.45 17.55 4.25
C PRO A 47 1.37 16.49 4.11
N ASP A 48 0.82 16.29 2.93
CA ASP A 48 -0.29 15.35 2.66
C ASP A 48 -0.10 14.59 1.34
N TRP A 49 1.14 14.52 0.84
CA TRP A 49 1.48 13.79 -0.37
C TRP A 49 2.94 13.36 -0.35
N ALA A 50 3.26 12.34 -1.15
CA ALA A 50 4.63 11.88 -1.34
C ALA A 50 4.78 11.25 -2.72
N GLU A 51 5.98 11.33 -3.29
CA GLU A 51 6.34 10.60 -4.49
C GLU A 51 7.53 9.71 -4.13
N VAL A 52 7.33 8.39 -4.25
CA VAL A 52 8.30 7.41 -3.79
C VAL A 52 8.44 6.27 -4.79
N THR A 53 9.56 5.56 -4.74
CA THR A 53 9.71 4.24 -5.35
C THR A 53 9.75 3.22 -4.22
N GLU A 54 8.94 2.17 -4.31
CA GLU A 54 8.84 1.11 -3.32
C GLU A 54 8.76 -0.25 -4.00
N GLY A 55 9.23 -1.26 -3.31
CA GLY A 55 9.10 -2.64 -3.74
C GLY A 55 10.36 -3.45 -3.52
N ASN A 56 10.58 -4.40 -4.42
CA ASN A 56 11.74 -5.29 -4.41
C ASN A 56 12.14 -5.63 -5.85
N ALA A 57 13.13 -6.50 -6.01
CA ALA A 57 13.63 -6.86 -7.34
C ALA A 57 12.59 -7.53 -8.24
N LEU A 58 11.62 -8.22 -7.66
CA LEU A 58 10.54 -8.87 -8.41
C LEU A 58 9.51 -7.85 -8.94
N GLY A 59 9.13 -6.89 -8.10
CA GLY A 59 8.17 -5.86 -8.46
C GLY A 59 8.42 -4.58 -7.69
N TRP A 60 8.63 -3.50 -8.40
CA TRP A 60 8.79 -2.17 -7.83
C TRP A 60 7.84 -1.20 -8.53
N GLU A 61 7.49 -0.11 -7.82
CA GLU A 61 6.64 0.94 -8.35
C GLU A 61 7.16 2.31 -7.93
N ARG A 62 7.12 3.25 -8.85
CA ARG A 62 7.18 4.67 -8.53
C ARG A 62 5.74 5.15 -8.38
N GLU A 63 5.41 5.70 -7.23
CA GLU A 63 4.05 5.98 -6.82
C GLU A 63 3.91 7.39 -6.28
N ARG A 64 2.76 7.99 -6.52
CA ARG A 64 2.36 9.23 -5.88
C ARG A 64 1.26 8.94 -4.88
N TYR A 65 1.53 9.25 -3.62
CA TYR A 65 0.58 9.19 -2.51
C TYR A 65 -0.07 10.56 -2.31
N ALA A 66 -1.35 10.56 -2.03
CA ALA A 66 -2.07 11.72 -1.52
C ALA A 66 -3.04 11.24 -0.46
N TRP A 67 -3.08 11.91 0.68
CA TRP A 67 -3.95 11.48 1.78
C TRP A 67 -4.67 12.65 2.43
N ASP A 68 -5.82 12.32 3.04
CA ASP A 68 -6.66 13.24 3.80
C ASP A 68 -6.92 12.61 5.16
N VAL A 69 -6.32 13.18 6.21
CA VAL A 69 -6.42 12.67 7.58
C VAL A 69 -7.87 12.74 8.07
N THR A 70 -8.58 13.82 7.76
CA THR A 70 -9.97 14.01 8.20
C THR A 70 -10.91 13.02 7.55
N ALA A 71 -10.76 12.81 6.23
CA ALA A 71 -11.58 11.86 5.49
C ALA A 71 -11.15 10.40 5.71
N GLY A 72 -9.94 10.17 6.21
CA GLY A 72 -9.40 8.82 6.42
C GLY A 72 -9.04 8.12 5.12
N THR A 73 -8.64 8.86 4.08
CA THR A 73 -8.37 8.30 2.75
C THR A 73 -6.91 8.41 2.37
N ILE A 74 -6.43 7.40 1.63
CA ILE A 74 -5.12 7.44 0.96
C ILE A 74 -5.34 7.01 -0.47
N ALA A 75 -4.92 7.84 -1.42
CA ALA A 75 -4.91 7.53 -2.84
C ALA A 75 -3.46 7.34 -3.30
N ILE A 76 -3.18 6.25 -3.98
CA ILE A 76 -1.85 5.93 -4.49
C ILE A 76 -1.99 5.64 -5.98
N ASP A 77 -1.33 6.43 -6.80
CA ASP A 77 -1.31 6.25 -8.24
C ASP A 77 0.06 5.77 -8.70
N THR A 78 0.09 4.73 -9.50
CA THR A 78 1.31 4.19 -10.08
C THR A 78 1.78 5.10 -11.20
N LEU A 79 2.99 5.66 -11.07
CA LEU A 79 3.60 6.52 -12.09
C LEU A 79 4.48 5.72 -13.03
N ASP A 80 5.20 4.73 -12.50
CA ASP A 80 6.07 3.82 -13.24
C ASP A 80 6.22 2.52 -12.48
N SER A 81 6.51 1.43 -13.19
CA SER A 81 6.68 0.10 -12.60
C SER A 81 7.32 -0.84 -13.62
N ASN A 82 8.00 -1.86 -13.15
CA ASN A 82 8.44 -2.95 -14.04
C ASN A 82 7.32 -3.92 -14.40
N LEU A 83 6.20 -3.91 -13.66
CA LEU A 83 5.07 -4.83 -13.86
C LEU A 83 3.78 -4.15 -14.31
N TRP A 84 3.51 -2.94 -13.80
CA TRP A 84 2.18 -2.32 -13.87
C TRP A 84 2.21 -1.04 -14.68
N GLY A 85 1.19 -0.82 -15.47
CA GLY A 85 1.03 0.33 -16.32
C GLY A 85 0.20 1.45 -15.68
N PRO A 86 -0.04 2.54 -16.45
CA PRO A 86 -0.89 3.65 -16.01
C PRO A 86 -2.28 3.16 -15.58
N ARG A 87 -2.92 3.89 -14.69
CA ARG A 87 -4.23 3.58 -14.08
C ARG A 87 -4.16 2.45 -13.05
N SER A 88 -3.00 1.88 -12.79
CA SER A 88 -2.78 1.05 -11.62
C SER A 88 -2.70 1.92 -10.37
N GLY A 89 -3.11 1.40 -9.24
CA GLY A 89 -3.05 2.15 -8.00
C GLY A 89 -3.78 1.49 -6.85
N TRP A 90 -3.77 2.19 -5.73
CA TRP A 90 -4.36 1.75 -4.47
C TRP A 90 -5.28 2.83 -3.93
N ARG A 91 -6.36 2.39 -3.27
CA ARG A 91 -7.23 3.30 -2.52
C ARG A 91 -7.46 2.70 -1.13
N TYR A 92 -7.20 3.49 -0.09
CA TYR A 92 -7.40 3.11 1.30
C TYR A 92 -8.52 3.95 1.89
N GLN A 93 -9.38 3.30 2.67
CA GLN A 93 -10.36 3.98 3.53
C GLN A 93 -10.18 3.47 4.95
N LEU A 94 -9.84 4.37 5.86
CA LEU A 94 -9.70 4.10 7.28
C LEU A 94 -10.98 4.53 7.98
N THR A 95 -11.66 3.59 8.62
CA THR A 95 -12.95 3.84 9.28
C THR A 95 -12.84 3.42 10.74
N PRO A 96 -13.24 4.29 11.69
CA PRO A 96 -13.30 3.90 13.10
C PRO A 96 -14.19 2.67 13.27
N ALA A 97 -13.71 1.71 14.05
CA ALA A 97 -14.43 0.48 14.34
C ALA A 97 -14.26 0.12 15.81
N ALA A 98 -15.05 -0.82 16.31
CA ALA A 98 -14.95 -1.24 17.70
C ALA A 98 -13.54 -1.73 18.02
N GLY A 99 -12.88 -1.09 18.97
CA GLY A 99 -11.52 -1.44 19.41
C GLY A 99 -10.42 -0.98 18.46
N GLY A 100 -10.70 -0.09 17.49
CA GLY A 100 -9.64 0.41 16.61
C GLY A 100 -10.14 0.94 15.27
N THR A 101 -9.62 0.39 14.18
CA THR A 101 -9.85 0.88 12.82
C THR A 101 -10.02 -0.29 11.85
N ASP A 102 -10.97 -0.16 10.93
CA ASP A 102 -11.04 -1.01 9.75
C ASP A 102 -10.34 -0.31 8.59
N VAL A 103 -9.37 -0.97 7.99
CA VAL A 103 -8.60 -0.48 6.84
C VAL A 103 -9.10 -1.23 5.61
N GLN A 104 -9.88 -0.54 4.78
CA GLN A 104 -10.39 -1.09 3.53
C GLN A 104 -9.48 -0.68 2.39
N VAL A 105 -9.03 -1.66 1.60
CA VAL A 105 -8.09 -1.44 0.50
C VAL A 105 -8.71 -1.91 -0.80
N THR A 106 -8.60 -1.06 -1.82
CA THR A 106 -8.95 -1.39 -3.20
C THR A 106 -7.69 -1.24 -4.04
N LEU A 107 -7.28 -2.33 -4.69
CA LEU A 107 -6.10 -2.37 -5.54
C LEU A 107 -6.53 -2.58 -6.98
N THR A 108 -6.06 -1.72 -7.88
CA THR A 108 -6.26 -1.85 -9.32
C THR A 108 -4.91 -2.09 -9.98
N ARG A 109 -4.84 -3.13 -10.83
CA ARG A 109 -3.63 -3.51 -11.55
C ARG A 109 -3.87 -3.58 -13.05
N VAL A 110 -3.09 -2.82 -13.80
CA VAL A 110 -3.09 -2.83 -15.26
C VAL A 110 -1.74 -3.38 -15.71
N PRO A 111 -1.67 -4.61 -16.24
CA PRO A 111 -0.40 -5.20 -16.65
C PRO A 111 0.31 -4.39 -17.72
N LYS A 112 1.61 -4.20 -17.57
CA LYS A 112 2.47 -3.48 -18.50
C LYS A 112 3.17 -4.42 -19.48
N SER A 113 3.43 -5.66 -19.05
CA SER A 113 4.21 -6.65 -19.79
C SER A 113 3.61 -8.04 -19.62
N PHE A 114 4.15 -9.02 -20.36
CA PHE A 114 3.76 -10.43 -20.20
C PHE A 114 3.94 -10.91 -18.76
N ARG A 115 5.05 -10.53 -18.13
CA ARG A 115 5.32 -10.85 -16.72
C ARG A 115 4.26 -10.25 -15.78
N GLY A 116 3.88 -9.00 -16.04
CA GLY A 116 2.80 -8.35 -15.30
C GLY A 116 1.46 -9.02 -15.52
N LYS A 117 1.18 -9.50 -16.74
CA LYS A 117 -0.05 -10.25 -17.02
C LYS A 117 -0.11 -11.55 -16.24
N LEU A 118 1.00 -12.29 -16.13
CA LEU A 118 1.06 -13.52 -15.34
C LEU A 118 0.80 -13.23 -13.85
N VAL A 119 1.47 -12.25 -13.29
CA VAL A 119 1.28 -11.84 -11.88
C VAL A 119 -0.14 -11.37 -11.65
N GLY A 120 -0.66 -10.52 -12.53
CA GLY A 120 -2.01 -9.96 -12.43
C GLY A 120 -3.11 -11.01 -12.51
N ALA A 121 -2.89 -12.13 -13.22
CA ALA A 121 -3.87 -13.20 -13.32
C ALA A 121 -4.12 -13.90 -11.97
N PHE A 122 -3.16 -13.88 -11.05
CA PHE A 122 -3.28 -14.49 -9.73
C PHE A 122 -3.82 -13.54 -8.65
N ILE A 123 -3.85 -12.23 -8.89
CA ILE A 123 -4.32 -11.26 -7.89
C ILE A 123 -5.77 -11.53 -7.45
N PRO A 124 -6.75 -11.75 -8.37
CA PRO A 124 -8.12 -12.01 -7.94
C PRO A 124 -8.27 -13.29 -7.13
N ILE A 125 -7.35 -14.26 -7.26
CA ILE A 125 -7.43 -15.58 -6.61
C ILE A 125 -6.74 -15.53 -5.24
N ALA A 126 -5.51 -15.01 -5.18
CA ALA A 126 -4.67 -15.06 -3.98
C ALA A 126 -4.27 -13.67 -3.46
N GLY A 127 -4.44 -12.63 -4.27
CA GLY A 127 -3.94 -11.29 -3.97
C GLY A 127 -4.52 -10.70 -2.68
N ALA A 128 -5.84 -10.80 -2.48
CA ALA A 128 -6.49 -10.29 -1.28
C ALA A 128 -5.92 -10.95 -0.02
N HIS A 129 -5.72 -12.26 -0.04
CA HIS A 129 -5.16 -13.00 1.09
C HIS A 129 -3.71 -12.60 1.37
N THR A 130 -2.85 -12.60 0.34
CA THR A 130 -1.43 -12.28 0.46
C THR A 130 -1.21 -10.82 0.87
N LEU A 131 -1.86 -9.89 0.19
CA LEU A 131 -1.72 -8.46 0.46
C LEU A 131 -2.33 -8.07 1.80
N GLY A 132 -3.46 -8.68 2.15
CA GLY A 132 -4.08 -8.49 3.46
C GLY A 132 -3.18 -8.97 4.59
N ARG A 133 -2.48 -10.10 4.41
CA ARG A 133 -1.52 -10.60 5.40
C ARG A 133 -0.31 -9.69 5.55
N GLN A 134 0.20 -9.11 4.46
CA GLN A 134 1.31 -8.15 4.51
C GLN A 134 0.91 -6.90 5.29
N LEU A 135 -0.26 -6.35 5.01
CA LEU A 135 -0.79 -5.21 5.74
C LEU A 135 -1.05 -5.56 7.21
N GLN A 136 -1.64 -6.72 7.47
CA GLN A 136 -1.88 -7.19 8.84
C GLN A 136 -0.58 -7.33 9.63
N SER A 137 0.48 -7.86 9.01
CA SER A 137 1.80 -7.98 9.62
C SER A 137 2.37 -6.62 10.03
N LEU A 138 2.28 -5.64 9.15
CA LEU A 138 2.72 -4.27 9.44
C LEU A 138 1.97 -3.69 10.64
N LEU A 139 0.65 -3.79 10.63
CA LEU A 139 -0.21 -3.22 11.67
C LEU A 139 -0.01 -3.91 13.00
N ARG A 140 0.13 -5.25 13.03
CA ARG A 140 0.36 -6.01 14.26
C ARG A 140 1.68 -5.65 14.93
N LYS A 141 2.73 -5.44 14.18
CA LYS A 141 4.02 -5.01 14.73
C LYS A 141 3.89 -3.64 15.41
N ALA A 142 3.12 -2.73 14.84
CA ALA A 142 2.87 -1.41 15.43
C ALA A 142 1.99 -1.50 16.68
N GLU A 143 1.02 -2.44 16.72
CA GLU A 143 0.13 -2.64 17.88
C GLU A 143 0.88 -3.08 19.14
N THR A 144 2.04 -3.73 18.99
CA THR A 144 2.85 -4.26 20.09
C THR A 144 3.99 -3.34 20.53
N GLN A 145 4.11 -2.17 19.92
CA GLN A 145 5.17 -1.19 20.24
C GLN A 145 4.74 -0.17 21.27
#